data_2ca28a327f643ed63f00335c920d7230
#
_entry.id   2ca28a327f643ed63f00335c920d7230
#
_cell.length_a   1.000
_cell.length_b   1.000
_cell.length_c   1.000
_cell.angle_alpha   90.00
_cell.angle_beta   90.00
_cell.angle_gamma   90.00
#
_symmetry.space_group_name_H-M   'P 1'
#
loop_
_entity.id
_entity.type
_entity.pdbx_description
1 polymer ?
#
loop_
_entity_poly.entity_id
_entity_poly.type
_entity_poly.pdbx_seq_one_letter_code
_entity_poly.pdbx_strand_id
1 'polypeptide(L)'
;MPQQAIGMVETKGLVALIEASDAMIKAANVQMVGWDKVGSGMVTAFITGDVAAVKAAVDAGAAAAGRIGQVIGVHIIARPHDELGGMMPKAKKPAAAPALAGAKK
;
A
#
# COMPACT_ATOMS: atom_id res chain seq x y z
N MET A 1 -16.65 11.76 -7.34
CA MET A 1 -15.49 11.78 -6.61
C MET A 1 -14.27 11.82 -7.47
N PRO A 2 -13.43 12.72 -7.21
CA PRO A 2 -12.24 12.79 -8.03
C PRO A 2 -11.48 11.50 -7.89
N GLN A 3 -10.89 11.11 -8.95
CA GLN A 3 -10.10 9.93 -8.93
C GLN A 3 -8.79 10.20 -8.28
N GLN A 4 -8.44 9.34 -7.37
CA GLN A 4 -7.17 9.45 -6.69
C GLN A 4 -6.21 8.45 -7.29
N ALA A 5 -4.94 8.71 -7.11
CA ALA A 5 -3.92 7.78 -7.56
C ALA A 5 -3.95 6.53 -6.70
N ILE A 6 -3.49 5.45 -7.25
CA ILE A 6 -3.34 4.20 -6.52
C ILE A 6 -1.87 3.82 -6.54
N GLY A 7 -1.36 3.45 -5.39
CA GLY A 7 0.02 2.96 -5.28
C GLY A 7 0.03 1.54 -4.79
N MET A 8 1.02 0.79 -5.22
CA MET A 8 1.16 -0.60 -4.83
C MET A 8 2.60 -0.90 -4.52
N VAL A 9 2.81 -1.65 -3.45
CA VAL A 9 4.13 -2.19 -3.14
C VAL A 9 3.96 -3.68 -2.94
N GLU A 10 4.72 -4.44 -3.70
CA GLU A 10 4.67 -5.89 -3.60
C GLU A 10 5.98 -6.39 -3.02
N THR A 11 5.89 -7.25 -2.01
CA THR A 11 7.07 -7.80 -1.36
C THR A 11 6.95 -9.31 -1.27
N LYS A 12 8.06 -9.94 -0.97
CA LYS A 12 8.06 -11.33 -0.66
C LYS A 12 8.02 -11.45 0.86
N GLY A 13 6.95 -12.02 1.37
CA GLY A 13 6.81 -12.16 2.81
C GLY A 13 6.06 -11.02 3.44
N LEU A 14 5.34 -11.35 4.49
CA LEU A 14 4.46 -10.42 5.14
C LEU A 14 5.20 -9.38 5.97
N VAL A 15 6.32 -9.76 6.55
CA VAL A 15 7.04 -8.84 7.41
C VAL A 15 7.50 -7.61 6.63
N ALA A 16 8.03 -7.83 5.43
CA ALA A 16 8.44 -6.70 4.61
C ALA A 16 7.24 -5.84 4.21
N LEU A 17 6.09 -6.47 3.99
CA LEU A 17 4.92 -5.72 3.61
C LEU A 17 4.39 -4.86 4.77
N ILE A 18 4.46 -5.37 5.97
CA ILE A 18 4.04 -4.60 7.14
C ILE A 18 4.94 -3.39 7.30
N GLU A 19 6.22 -3.58 7.10
CA GLU A 19 7.16 -2.49 7.20
C GLU A 19 6.89 -1.45 6.11
N ALA A 20 6.63 -1.92 4.89
CA ALA A 20 6.31 -1.00 3.80
C ALA A 20 5.04 -0.22 4.11
N SER A 21 4.03 -0.91 4.60
CA SER A 21 2.74 -0.28 4.88
C SER A 21 2.87 0.80 5.95
N ASP A 22 3.61 0.50 7.00
CA ASP A 22 3.81 1.46 8.06
C ASP A 22 4.55 2.69 7.53
N ALA A 23 5.61 2.47 6.77
CA ALA A 23 6.37 3.57 6.22
C ALA A 23 5.54 4.43 5.27
N MET A 24 4.67 3.79 4.51
CA MET A 24 3.85 4.54 3.57
C MET A 24 2.88 5.48 4.26
N ILE A 25 2.18 5.00 5.26
CA ILE A 25 1.23 5.87 5.93
C ILE A 25 1.90 6.92 6.78
N LYS A 26 3.13 6.70 7.18
CA LYS A 26 3.87 7.73 7.92
C LYS A 26 4.49 8.76 7.03
N ALA A 27 4.77 8.43 5.79
CA ALA A 27 5.50 9.31 4.90
C ALA A 27 4.64 10.37 4.25
N ALA A 28 3.38 10.10 4.01
CA ALA A 28 2.55 11.02 3.27
C ALA A 28 1.08 10.80 3.61
N ASN A 29 0.26 11.73 3.18
CA ASN A 29 -1.17 11.66 3.46
C ASN A 29 -1.83 10.72 2.47
N VAL A 30 -1.76 9.43 2.74
CA VAL A 30 -2.38 8.41 1.92
C VAL A 30 -3.21 7.51 2.80
N GLN A 31 -4.11 6.76 2.18
CA GLN A 31 -4.95 5.83 2.90
C GLN A 31 -4.65 4.43 2.43
N MET A 32 -4.58 3.51 3.38
CA MET A 32 -4.40 2.10 3.05
C MET A 32 -5.73 1.55 2.57
N VAL A 33 -5.73 1.00 1.36
CA VAL A 33 -6.91 0.37 0.82
C VAL A 33 -7.01 -1.06 1.32
N GLY A 34 -5.89 -1.73 1.37
CA GLY A 34 -5.87 -3.11 1.80
C GLY A 34 -4.63 -3.81 1.29
N TRP A 35 -4.61 -5.11 1.45
CA TRP A 35 -3.49 -5.89 0.95
C TRP A 35 -4.03 -7.21 0.42
N ASP A 36 -3.22 -7.87 -0.37
CA ASP A 36 -3.66 -9.10 -1.03
C ASP A 36 -2.50 -10.06 -1.11
N LYS A 37 -2.81 -11.34 -1.04
CA LYS A 37 -1.82 -12.39 -1.22
C LYS A 37 -1.92 -12.89 -2.64
N VAL A 38 -0.78 -12.91 -3.30
CA VAL A 38 -0.76 -13.32 -4.68
C VAL A 38 -0.36 -14.79 -4.82
N GLY A 39 0.32 -15.32 -3.86
CA GLY A 39 0.81 -16.68 -3.93
C GLY A 39 2.31 -16.72 -3.93
N SER A 40 2.87 -17.86 -3.64
CA SER A 40 4.33 -18.03 -3.58
C SER A 40 4.98 -17.08 -2.59
N GLY A 41 4.27 -16.71 -1.56
CA GLY A 41 4.82 -15.81 -0.54
C GLY A 41 4.80 -14.35 -0.92
N MET A 42 4.23 -14.02 -2.07
CA MET A 42 4.17 -12.61 -2.48
C MET A 42 2.90 -11.96 -2.00
N VAL A 43 3.05 -10.75 -1.48
CA VAL A 43 1.93 -9.99 -0.94
C VAL A 43 2.03 -8.56 -1.45
N THR A 44 0.89 -7.91 -1.62
CA THR A 44 0.82 -6.58 -2.17
C THR A 44 -0.01 -5.68 -1.28
N ALA A 45 0.48 -4.48 -1.01
CA ALA A 45 -0.29 -3.47 -0.30
C ALA A 45 -0.72 -2.39 -1.27
N PHE A 46 -1.93 -1.89 -1.07
CA PHE A 46 -2.52 -0.88 -1.94
C PHE A 46 -2.83 0.37 -1.13
N ILE A 47 -2.44 1.53 -1.65
CA ILE A 47 -2.76 2.81 -1.02
C ILE A 47 -3.40 3.73 -2.04
N THR A 48 -4.06 4.76 -1.56
CA THR A 48 -4.66 5.75 -2.44
C THR A 48 -4.47 7.14 -1.85
N GLY A 49 -4.47 8.13 -2.71
CA GLY A 49 -4.30 9.53 -2.30
C GLY A 49 -3.91 10.37 -3.51
N ASP A 50 -3.48 11.60 -3.25
CA ASP A 50 -2.95 12.44 -4.32
C ASP A 50 -1.76 11.80 -4.96
N VAL A 51 -1.55 12.07 -6.24
CA VAL A 51 -0.43 11.51 -6.98
C VAL A 51 0.89 11.77 -6.27
N ALA A 52 1.13 13.00 -5.85
CA ALA A 52 2.41 13.31 -5.20
C ALA A 52 2.56 12.57 -3.87
N ALA A 53 1.47 12.48 -3.12
CA ALA A 53 1.51 11.78 -1.84
C ALA A 53 1.74 10.29 -2.06
N VAL A 54 1.08 9.72 -3.05
CA VAL A 54 1.24 8.29 -3.34
C VAL A 54 2.66 8.00 -3.79
N LYS A 55 3.25 8.87 -4.61
CA LYS A 55 4.62 8.69 -5.02
C LYS A 55 5.57 8.71 -3.83
N ALA A 56 5.42 9.70 -2.97
CA ALA A 56 6.28 9.79 -1.79
C ALA A 56 6.10 8.58 -0.89
N ALA A 57 4.86 8.15 -0.71
CA ALA A 57 4.58 7.01 0.15
C ALA A 57 5.19 5.73 -0.42
N VAL A 58 5.00 5.48 -1.70
CA VAL A 58 5.52 4.27 -2.31
C VAL A 58 7.04 4.24 -2.23
N ASP A 59 7.68 5.37 -2.48
CA ASP A 59 9.14 5.42 -2.38
C ASP A 59 9.61 5.09 -0.96
N ALA A 60 8.94 5.66 0.04
CA ALA A 60 9.32 5.39 1.42
C ALA A 60 9.05 3.93 1.80
N GLY A 61 7.93 3.40 1.34
CA GLY A 61 7.59 2.02 1.64
C GLY A 61 8.55 1.04 1.03
N ALA A 62 8.89 1.26 -0.23
CA ALA A 62 9.83 0.38 -0.91
C ALA A 62 11.20 0.41 -0.24
N ALA A 63 11.65 1.60 0.14
CA ALA A 63 12.94 1.72 0.80
C ALA A 63 12.94 1.00 2.15
N ALA A 64 11.88 1.18 2.92
CA ALA A 64 11.79 0.54 4.22
C ALA A 64 11.74 -0.98 4.10
N ALA A 65 10.91 -1.47 3.19
CA ALA A 65 10.78 -2.90 3.00
C ALA A 65 12.06 -3.52 2.49
N GLY A 66 12.76 -2.80 1.63
CA GLY A 66 14.00 -3.32 1.05
C GLY A 66 15.10 -3.53 2.05
N ARG A 67 15.00 -2.89 3.21
CA ARG A 67 16.02 -3.07 4.24
C ARG A 67 15.84 -4.37 5.01
N ILE A 68 14.65 -4.93 4.99
CA ILE A 68 14.42 -6.14 5.78
C ILE A 68 13.95 -7.32 4.94
N GLY A 69 13.67 -7.09 3.68
CA GLY A 69 13.19 -8.19 2.85
C GLY A 69 13.33 -7.84 1.39
N GLN A 70 12.58 -8.55 0.57
CA GLN A 70 12.67 -8.38 -0.87
C GLN A 70 11.46 -7.65 -1.40
N VAL A 71 11.70 -6.56 -2.10
CA VAL A 71 10.65 -5.83 -2.80
C VAL A 71 10.58 -6.38 -4.21
N ILE A 72 9.41 -6.90 -4.57
CA ILE A 72 9.22 -7.48 -5.89
C ILE A 72 8.94 -6.39 -6.90
N GLY A 73 8.19 -5.38 -6.51
CA GLY A 73 7.91 -4.30 -7.43
C GLY A 73 7.05 -3.23 -6.79
N VAL A 74 6.97 -2.10 -7.47
CA VAL A 74 6.12 -1.01 -7.06
C VAL A 74 5.45 -0.44 -8.30
N HIS A 75 4.23 0.05 -8.14
CA HIS A 75 3.49 0.63 -9.24
C HIS A 75 2.67 1.80 -8.76
N ILE A 76 2.51 2.78 -9.63
CA ILE A 76 1.67 3.93 -9.34
C ILE A 76 0.80 4.17 -10.55
N ILE A 77 -0.51 4.25 -10.31
CA ILE A 77 -1.46 4.56 -11.35
C ILE A 77 -2.04 5.91 -11.00
N ALA A 78 -1.65 6.93 -11.77
CA ALA A 78 -1.99 8.30 -11.44
C ALA A 78 -3.47 8.60 -11.63
N ARG A 79 -4.08 7.98 -12.62
CA ARG A 79 -5.49 8.20 -12.88
C ARG A 79 -6.15 6.90 -13.21
N PRO A 80 -6.56 6.15 -12.19
CA PRO A 80 -7.13 4.83 -12.43
C PRO A 80 -8.45 4.95 -13.18
N HIS A 81 -8.73 3.96 -13.99
CA HIS A 81 -10.02 3.89 -14.63
C HIS A 81 -11.08 3.64 -13.57
N ASP A 82 -12.27 4.19 -13.77
CA ASP A 82 -13.33 4.07 -12.79
C ASP A 82 -13.62 2.64 -12.38
N GLU A 83 -13.53 1.73 -13.31
CA GLU A 83 -13.86 0.35 -13.02
C GLU A 83 -12.82 -0.36 -12.20
N LEU A 84 -11.67 0.24 -12.04
CA LEU A 84 -10.62 -0.38 -11.29
C LEU A 84 -10.97 -0.57 -9.84
N GLY A 85 -11.84 0.27 -9.33
CA GLY A 85 -12.24 0.16 -7.94
C GLY A 85 -12.83 -1.18 -7.61
N GLY A 86 -13.48 -1.81 -8.56
CA GLY A 86 -14.06 -3.12 -8.33
C GLY A 86 -13.04 -4.22 -8.26
N MET A 87 -11.83 -3.98 -8.70
CA MET A 87 -10.77 -4.96 -8.68
C MET A 87 -9.86 -4.81 -7.48
N MET A 88 -10.03 -3.75 -6.71
CA MET A 88 -9.19 -3.53 -5.55
C MET A 88 -9.68 -4.36 -4.38
N PRO A 89 -8.80 -4.63 -3.42
CA PRO A 89 -9.23 -5.36 -2.23
C PRO A 89 -10.34 -4.62 -1.53
N LYS A 90 -11.28 -5.39 -0.98
CA LYS A 90 -12.34 -4.76 -0.26
C LYS A 90 -11.87 -4.29 1.05
N ALA A 91 -12.66 -3.48 1.60
CA ALA A 91 -12.23 -2.91 2.82
C ALA A 91 -12.35 -3.79 3.98
N LYS A 92 -11.56 -4.72 4.07
CA LYS A 92 -11.42 -5.36 5.27
C LYS A 92 -10.43 -4.65 6.00
N LYS A 93 -9.88 -3.67 5.41
CA LYS A 93 -8.92 -2.90 6.03
C LYS A 93 -9.36 -2.45 7.36
N PRO A 94 -10.58 -2.30 7.64
CA PRO A 94 -10.91 -1.84 8.95
C PRO A 94 -10.35 -2.75 9.99
N ALA A 95 -10.35 -3.98 9.69
CA ALA A 95 -9.85 -4.88 10.65
C ALA A 95 -8.36 -4.81 10.73
N ALA A 96 -7.75 -4.72 9.63
CA ALA A 96 -6.32 -4.68 9.61
C ALA A 96 -5.83 -3.35 10.04
N ALA A 97 -6.48 -2.35 9.57
CA ALA A 97 -6.04 -1.03 9.88
C ALA A 97 -6.05 -0.72 11.34
N PRO A 98 -7.01 -1.15 12.06
CA PRO A 98 -6.99 -0.83 13.47
C PRO A 98 -5.76 -1.29 14.16
N ALA A 99 -5.27 -2.40 13.78
CA ALA A 99 -4.08 -2.88 14.41
C ALA A 99 -2.96 -1.93 14.18
N LEU A 100 -2.83 -1.48 12.98
CA LEU A 100 -1.79 -0.54 12.69
C LEU A 100 -2.14 0.78 13.19
N ALA A 101 -3.39 1.12 13.08
CA ALA A 101 -3.81 2.40 13.49
C ALA A 101 -3.67 2.52 14.95
N GLY A 102 -3.93 1.48 15.64
CA GLY A 102 -3.75 1.52 17.03
C GLY A 102 -2.38 1.99 17.35
N ALA A 103 -1.52 1.69 16.50
CA ALA A 103 -0.19 2.12 16.72
C ALA A 103 -0.14 3.60 16.61
N LYS A 104 -1.02 4.23 15.94
CA LYS A 104 -0.91 5.59 15.87
C LYS A 104 -1.92 6.21 16.67
N LYS A 105 -2.62 5.75 17.19
CA LYS A 105 -3.43 6.49 17.91
C LYS A 105 -3.22 6.68 18.81
#